data_f52d2bce85b9c8977540eab8605af4cb
#
_entry.id   f52d2bce85b9c8977540eab8605af4cb
#
_cell.length_a   1.000
_cell.length_b   1.000
_cell.length_c   1.000
_cell.angle_alpha   90.00
_cell.angle_beta   90.00
_cell.angle_gamma   90.00
#
_symmetry.space_group_name_H-M   'P 1'
#
loop_
_entity.id
_entity.type
_entity.pdbx_description
1 polymer ?
#
loop_
_entity_poly.entity_id
_entity_poly.type
_entity_poly.pdbx_seq_one_letter_code
_entity_poly.pdbx_strand_id
1 'polypeptide(L)'
;MSDLYDKTRQSWEDIWAEASVDIEFEVLDQKRTQETLGVYPAYLSKEGIILEAGCGLATVLMKLRAMGFTVIGLDYAERALHTARAYEPALDLQVGDVHALPYADNSLHGYLSFGVLEHFEHGIIPGLREANRVLVPGGTLVLTIPYPNVVHRLVRLKRRLRGQSVLTDDDFYESTYTQHQLIAALEQTGFDVALCVPTSHSYTLWGLGGPFRAKGYYRTSRLADALGAVLRVVAPWPFNFTTMLIGRKVRHVGR
;
A
#
# COMPACT_ATOMS: atom_id res chain seq x y z
N MET A 1 -21.95 8.69 -1.79
CA MET A 1 -20.66 8.23 -2.33
C MET A 1 -20.63 8.61 -3.80
N SER A 2 -19.48 8.87 -4.39
CA SER A 2 -19.39 9.18 -5.81
C SER A 2 -19.49 7.90 -6.67
N ASP A 3 -19.89 8.04 -7.93
CA ASP A 3 -19.92 6.93 -8.91
C ASP A 3 -18.51 6.27 -9.05
N LEU A 4 -17.44 7.07 -8.90
CA LEU A 4 -16.07 6.57 -8.97
C LEU A 4 -15.69 5.73 -7.74
N TYR A 5 -16.16 6.07 -6.55
CA TYR A 5 -15.94 5.27 -5.34
C TYR A 5 -16.57 3.88 -5.47
N ASP A 6 -17.81 3.81 -5.95
CA ASP A 6 -18.51 2.54 -6.12
C ASP A 6 -17.86 1.67 -7.21
N LYS A 7 -17.37 2.28 -8.30
CA LYS A 7 -16.58 1.59 -9.33
C LYS A 7 -15.26 1.04 -8.79
N THR A 8 -14.51 1.84 -8.02
CA THR A 8 -13.25 1.41 -7.40
C THR A 8 -13.49 0.23 -6.46
N ARG A 9 -14.56 0.29 -5.64
CA ARG A 9 -14.95 -0.82 -4.77
C ARG A 9 -15.24 -2.08 -5.56
N GLN A 10 -16.05 -1.98 -6.63
CA GLN A 10 -16.40 -3.13 -7.46
C GLN A 10 -15.16 -3.74 -8.14
N SER A 11 -14.24 -2.91 -8.64
CA SER A 11 -12.99 -3.39 -9.25
C SER A 11 -12.16 -4.20 -8.26
N TRP A 12 -12.07 -3.77 -6.99
CA TRP A 12 -11.36 -4.55 -5.96
C TRP A 12 -12.09 -5.85 -5.60
N GLU A 13 -13.42 -5.85 -5.52
CA GLU A 13 -14.19 -7.10 -5.32
C GLU A 13 -13.90 -8.12 -6.44
N ASP A 14 -13.80 -7.66 -7.69
CA ASP A 14 -13.52 -8.52 -8.84
C ASP A 14 -12.06 -9.02 -8.82
N ILE A 15 -11.08 -8.15 -8.51
CA ILE A 15 -9.67 -8.53 -8.35
C ILE A 15 -9.51 -9.60 -7.27
N TRP A 16 -10.11 -9.40 -6.10
CA TRP A 16 -10.01 -10.34 -4.99
C TRP A 16 -10.79 -11.64 -5.22
N ALA A 17 -11.80 -11.64 -6.11
CA ALA A 17 -12.51 -12.86 -6.48
C ALA A 17 -11.62 -13.88 -7.22
N GLU A 18 -10.60 -13.41 -7.94
CA GLU A 18 -9.64 -14.24 -8.70
C GLU A 18 -8.34 -14.50 -7.95
N ALA A 19 -8.08 -13.79 -6.85
CA ALA A 19 -6.87 -13.90 -6.06
C ALA A 19 -6.95 -15.05 -5.05
N SER A 20 -5.80 -15.59 -4.66
CA SER A 20 -5.68 -16.58 -3.59
C SER A 20 -4.64 -16.17 -2.55
N VAL A 21 -4.84 -16.62 -1.31
CA VAL A 21 -3.91 -16.35 -0.20
C VAL A 21 -2.51 -16.88 -0.50
N ASP A 22 -2.39 -18.05 -1.14
CA ASP A 22 -1.09 -18.64 -1.49
C ASP A 22 -0.34 -17.78 -2.52
N ILE A 23 -1.05 -17.26 -3.53
CA ILE A 23 -0.45 -16.36 -4.53
C ILE A 23 0.01 -15.05 -3.86
N GLU A 24 -0.77 -14.50 -2.95
CA GLU A 24 -0.37 -13.29 -2.21
C GLU A 24 0.85 -13.56 -1.30
N PHE A 25 0.97 -14.74 -0.69
CA PHE A 25 2.20 -15.11 0.01
C PHE A 25 3.42 -15.18 -0.92
N GLU A 26 3.26 -15.69 -2.16
CA GLU A 26 4.35 -15.64 -3.15
C GLU A 26 4.74 -14.19 -3.50
N VAL A 27 3.78 -13.25 -3.53
CA VAL A 27 4.05 -11.83 -3.73
C VAL A 27 4.81 -11.23 -2.55
N LEU A 28 4.42 -11.58 -1.32
CA LEU A 28 5.13 -11.13 -0.12
C LEU A 28 6.57 -11.62 -0.06
N ASP A 29 6.87 -12.80 -0.58
CA ASP A 29 8.22 -13.38 -0.61
C ASP A 29 9.11 -12.83 -1.74
N GLN A 30 8.56 -12.02 -2.66
CA GLN A 30 9.36 -11.35 -3.68
C GLN A 30 10.29 -10.29 -3.08
N LYS A 31 11.49 -10.14 -3.65
CA LYS A 31 12.50 -9.16 -3.18
C LYS A 31 11.95 -7.75 -3.02
N ARG A 32 11.12 -7.31 -3.98
CA ARG A 32 10.50 -5.99 -3.97
C ARG A 32 9.61 -5.74 -2.74
N THR A 33 8.91 -6.76 -2.28
CA THR A 33 8.03 -6.67 -1.10
C THR A 33 8.84 -6.81 0.18
N GLN A 34 9.89 -7.63 0.17
CA GLN A 34 10.82 -7.76 1.29
C GLN A 34 11.58 -6.46 1.58
N GLU A 35 11.72 -5.55 0.60
CA GLU A 35 12.29 -4.21 0.84
C GLU A 35 11.47 -3.39 1.84
N THR A 36 10.15 -3.61 1.93
CA THR A 36 9.27 -2.95 2.90
C THR A 36 9.09 -3.80 4.16
N LEU A 37 8.74 -5.08 4.01
CA LEU A 37 8.55 -6.04 5.12
C LEU A 37 9.77 -6.19 6.02
N GLY A 38 10.98 -6.03 5.49
CA GLY A 38 12.21 -6.08 6.26
C GLY A 38 12.49 -4.83 7.10
N VAL A 39 11.70 -3.76 6.92
CA VAL A 39 11.97 -2.46 7.55
C VAL A 39 10.90 -2.07 8.56
N TYR A 40 9.64 -1.95 8.14
CA TYR A 40 8.60 -1.32 8.96
C TYR A 40 8.25 -2.07 10.26
N PRO A 41 8.39 -3.41 10.40
CA PRO A 41 8.09 -4.07 11.66
C PRO A 41 8.96 -3.59 12.83
N ALA A 42 10.18 -3.10 12.55
CA ALA A 42 11.06 -2.52 13.57
C ALA A 42 10.54 -1.19 14.17
N TYR A 43 9.60 -0.54 13.49
CA TYR A 43 8.97 0.70 13.95
C TYR A 43 7.65 0.48 14.68
N LEU A 44 7.11 -0.75 14.64
CA LEU A 44 5.85 -1.10 15.28
C LEU A 44 6.07 -1.47 16.76
N SER A 45 5.10 -1.10 17.60
CA SER A 45 5.07 -1.55 18.99
C SER A 45 4.54 -2.99 19.07
N LYS A 46 5.12 -3.78 19.97
CA LYS A 46 4.56 -5.08 20.37
C LYS A 46 3.38 -4.92 21.33
N GLU A 47 3.26 -3.76 21.94
CA GLU A 47 2.16 -3.42 22.81
C GLU A 47 1.05 -2.73 22.02
N GLY A 48 -0.18 -3.14 22.31
CA GLY A 48 -1.37 -2.58 21.68
C GLY A 48 -1.71 -3.16 20.30
N ILE A 49 -2.72 -2.58 19.70
CA ILE A 49 -3.35 -3.10 18.48
C ILE A 49 -2.83 -2.36 17.25
N ILE A 50 -2.53 -3.12 16.20
CA ILE A 50 -2.12 -2.62 14.87
C ILE A 50 -3.24 -2.92 13.88
N LEU A 51 -3.73 -1.91 13.19
CA LEU A 51 -4.69 -2.02 12.09
C LEU A 51 -3.97 -2.06 10.76
N GLU A 52 -4.34 -3.00 9.89
CA GLU A 52 -4.11 -2.87 8.44
C GLU A 52 -5.41 -2.43 7.78
N ALA A 53 -5.43 -1.22 7.25
CA ALA A 53 -6.56 -0.61 6.56
C ALA A 53 -6.44 -0.79 5.05
N GLY A 54 -7.37 -1.55 4.47
CA GLY A 54 -7.26 -2.11 3.12
C GLY A 54 -6.43 -3.40 3.14
N CYS A 55 -6.81 -4.37 4.00
CA CYS A 55 -5.99 -5.57 4.23
C CYS A 55 -6.16 -6.66 3.15
N GLY A 56 -7.16 -6.55 2.26
CA GLY A 56 -7.43 -7.56 1.23
C GLY A 56 -7.49 -8.99 1.79
N LEU A 57 -6.64 -9.87 1.29
CA LEU A 57 -6.52 -11.26 1.76
C LEU A 57 -5.74 -11.42 3.09
N ALA A 58 -5.40 -10.31 3.77
CA ALA A 58 -4.80 -10.27 5.10
C ALA A 58 -3.46 -11.02 5.27
N THR A 59 -2.72 -11.24 4.20
CA THR A 59 -1.46 -11.99 4.24
C THR A 59 -0.36 -11.27 5.04
N VAL A 60 -0.35 -9.93 5.01
CA VAL A 60 0.53 -9.10 5.84
C VAL A 60 0.19 -9.27 7.32
N LEU A 61 -1.11 -9.27 7.68
CA LEU A 61 -1.57 -9.51 9.04
C LEU A 61 -1.13 -10.90 9.55
N MET A 62 -1.26 -11.93 8.72
CA MET A 62 -0.80 -13.29 9.06
C MET A 62 0.70 -13.31 9.36
N LYS A 63 1.52 -12.62 8.55
CA LYS A 63 2.97 -12.48 8.80
C LYS A 63 3.27 -11.72 10.10
N LEU A 64 2.61 -10.59 10.33
CA LEU A 64 2.81 -9.80 11.56
C LEU A 64 2.36 -10.56 12.81
N ARG A 65 1.25 -11.28 12.73
CA ARG A 65 0.78 -12.15 13.81
C ARG A 65 1.79 -13.24 14.13
N ALA A 66 2.35 -13.90 13.11
CA ALA A 66 3.43 -14.87 13.29
C ALA A 66 4.69 -14.26 13.94
N MET A 67 4.90 -12.96 13.77
CA MET A 67 5.96 -12.20 14.43
C MET A 67 5.59 -11.75 15.87
N GLY A 68 4.39 -12.10 16.37
CA GLY A 68 3.91 -11.81 17.73
C GLY A 68 3.31 -10.41 17.90
N PHE A 69 2.81 -9.77 16.84
CA PHE A 69 2.02 -8.54 16.93
C PHE A 69 0.53 -8.85 17.13
N THR A 70 -0.16 -7.99 17.87
CA THR A 70 -1.64 -8.00 17.94
C THR A 70 -2.16 -7.17 16.77
N VAL A 71 -2.84 -7.83 15.83
CA VAL A 71 -3.27 -7.23 14.56
C VAL A 71 -4.75 -7.39 14.31
N ILE A 72 -5.35 -6.39 13.68
CA ILE A 72 -6.71 -6.42 13.16
C ILE A 72 -6.70 -5.93 11.70
N GLY A 73 -7.65 -6.40 10.90
CA GLY A 73 -7.77 -6.01 9.49
C GLY A 73 -9.10 -5.36 9.18
N LEU A 74 -9.07 -4.37 8.29
CA LEU A 74 -10.28 -3.77 7.74
C LEU A 74 -10.15 -3.66 6.23
N ASP A 75 -11.20 -4.08 5.52
CA ASP A 75 -11.33 -3.89 4.09
C ASP A 75 -12.79 -3.70 3.72
N TYR A 76 -13.09 -3.04 2.61
CA TYR A 76 -14.48 -2.95 2.13
C TYR A 76 -14.86 -4.12 1.21
N ALA A 77 -13.89 -4.91 0.72
CA ALA A 77 -14.09 -6.09 -0.11
C ALA A 77 -14.47 -7.31 0.75
N GLU A 78 -15.75 -7.59 0.88
CA GLU A 78 -16.24 -8.70 1.70
C GLU A 78 -15.71 -10.07 1.26
N ARG A 79 -15.55 -10.27 -0.06
CA ARG A 79 -15.02 -11.53 -0.62
C ARG A 79 -13.60 -11.79 -0.17
N ALA A 80 -12.73 -10.76 -0.18
CA ALA A 80 -11.37 -10.87 0.32
C ALA A 80 -11.34 -11.34 1.77
N LEU A 81 -12.13 -10.67 2.63
CA LEU A 81 -12.21 -11.01 4.05
C LEU A 81 -12.78 -12.41 4.29
N HIS A 82 -13.77 -12.82 3.50
CA HIS A 82 -14.31 -14.18 3.58
C HIS A 82 -13.25 -15.23 3.25
N THR A 83 -12.47 -15.02 2.16
CA THR A 83 -11.37 -15.90 1.75
C THR A 83 -10.27 -15.95 2.81
N ALA A 84 -9.89 -14.79 3.37
CA ALA A 84 -8.89 -14.70 4.44
C ALA A 84 -9.32 -15.45 5.72
N ARG A 85 -10.59 -15.30 6.14
CA ARG A 85 -11.16 -16.04 7.30
C ARG A 85 -11.25 -17.54 7.06
N ALA A 86 -11.54 -17.98 5.84
CA ALA A 86 -11.55 -19.40 5.51
C ALA A 86 -10.14 -20.02 5.60
N TYR A 87 -9.10 -19.24 5.29
CA TYR A 87 -7.71 -19.66 5.38
C TYR A 87 -7.17 -19.63 6.83
N GLU A 88 -7.40 -18.54 7.54
CA GLU A 88 -6.96 -18.32 8.94
C GLU A 88 -8.14 -17.81 9.79
N PRO A 89 -8.97 -18.69 10.36
CA PRO A 89 -10.19 -18.32 11.10
C PRO A 89 -9.95 -17.45 12.34
N ALA A 90 -8.74 -17.42 12.85
CA ALA A 90 -8.39 -16.67 14.06
C ALA A 90 -8.01 -15.20 13.79
N LEU A 91 -8.14 -14.72 12.54
CA LEU A 91 -7.93 -13.31 12.21
C LEU A 91 -9.13 -12.47 12.63
N ASP A 92 -8.86 -11.34 13.27
CA ASP A 92 -9.86 -10.31 13.54
C ASP A 92 -9.95 -9.38 12.34
N LEU A 93 -10.99 -9.60 11.53
CA LEU A 93 -11.22 -8.87 10.27
C LEU A 93 -12.58 -8.18 10.31
N GLN A 94 -12.66 -6.96 9.78
CA GLN A 94 -13.88 -6.17 9.75
C GLN A 94 -14.12 -5.57 8.36
N VAL A 95 -15.37 -5.62 7.90
CA VAL A 95 -15.79 -4.87 6.70
C VAL A 95 -15.93 -3.40 7.08
N GLY A 96 -15.29 -2.51 6.32
CA GLY A 96 -15.36 -1.07 6.61
C GLY A 96 -14.65 -0.20 5.59
N ASP A 97 -14.82 1.12 5.77
CA ASP A 97 -14.22 2.16 4.94
C ASP A 97 -13.05 2.81 5.69
N VAL A 98 -11.90 2.95 5.02
CA VAL A 98 -10.71 3.60 5.57
C VAL A 98 -10.91 5.09 5.88
N HIS A 99 -11.97 5.71 5.35
CA HIS A 99 -12.34 7.11 5.62
C HIS A 99 -13.34 7.28 6.78
N ALA A 100 -13.86 6.16 7.32
CA ALA A 100 -14.82 6.16 8.42
C ALA A 100 -14.58 4.94 9.31
N LEU A 101 -13.42 4.90 9.95
CA LEU A 101 -12.98 3.74 10.74
C LEU A 101 -13.88 3.55 11.98
N PRO A 102 -14.34 2.32 12.25
CA PRO A 102 -15.22 2.00 13.39
C PRO A 102 -14.44 1.88 14.72
N TYR A 103 -13.37 2.61 14.86
CA TYR A 103 -12.51 2.60 16.06
C TYR A 103 -12.56 3.95 16.77
N ALA A 104 -12.43 3.91 18.09
CA ALA A 104 -12.39 5.11 18.92
C ALA A 104 -11.13 5.96 18.64
N ASP A 105 -11.21 7.25 18.94
CA ASP A 105 -10.04 8.13 18.92
C ASP A 105 -8.96 7.60 19.86
N ASN A 106 -7.69 7.63 19.43
CA ASN A 106 -6.53 7.22 20.22
C ASN A 106 -6.64 5.78 20.79
N SER A 107 -7.10 4.83 19.98
CA SER A 107 -7.29 3.42 20.39
C SER A 107 -6.29 2.45 19.77
N LEU A 108 -5.59 2.85 18.70
CA LEU A 108 -4.66 1.99 17.96
C LEU A 108 -3.21 2.45 18.11
N HIS A 109 -2.28 1.50 18.15
CA HIS A 109 -0.84 1.77 18.29
C HIS A 109 -0.09 1.76 16.97
N GLY A 110 -0.66 1.11 15.95
CA GLY A 110 -0.16 1.11 14.58
C GLY A 110 -1.29 1.18 13.55
N TYR A 111 -1.00 1.83 12.43
CA TYR A 111 -1.88 1.90 11.27
C TYR A 111 -1.04 1.61 10.03
N LEU A 112 -1.40 0.59 9.29
CA LEU A 112 -0.75 0.17 8.05
C LEU A 112 -1.70 0.36 6.88
N SER A 113 -1.18 0.85 5.75
CA SER A 113 -1.95 0.96 4.50
C SER A 113 -1.01 0.81 3.30
N PHE A 114 -1.16 -0.26 2.55
CA PHE A 114 -0.26 -0.63 1.47
C PHE A 114 -0.99 -0.63 0.13
N GLY A 115 -0.80 0.44 -0.67
CA GLY A 115 -1.44 0.53 -1.98
C GLY A 115 -2.96 0.71 -1.89
N VAL A 116 -3.45 1.62 -1.04
CA VAL A 116 -4.89 1.81 -0.77
C VAL A 116 -5.34 3.26 -0.97
N LEU A 117 -4.69 4.22 -0.29
CA LEU A 117 -5.20 5.59 -0.23
C LEU A 117 -5.09 6.34 -1.56
N GLU A 118 -4.25 5.91 -2.47
CA GLU A 118 -4.10 6.45 -3.82
C GLU A 118 -5.31 6.21 -4.74
N HIS A 119 -6.17 5.25 -4.39
CA HIS A 119 -7.33 4.86 -5.19
C HIS A 119 -8.57 5.72 -4.94
N PHE A 120 -8.47 6.75 -4.13
CA PHE A 120 -9.58 7.64 -3.81
C PHE A 120 -9.46 9.00 -4.50
N GLU A 121 -10.55 9.47 -5.11
CA GLU A 121 -10.60 10.71 -5.91
C GLU A 121 -10.29 11.97 -5.11
N HIS A 122 -10.56 11.96 -3.80
CA HIS A 122 -10.27 13.09 -2.89
C HIS A 122 -8.84 13.05 -2.35
N GLY A 123 -8.00 12.13 -2.85
CA GLY A 123 -6.61 11.95 -2.46
C GLY A 123 -6.45 11.33 -1.08
N ILE A 124 -5.21 11.32 -0.59
CA ILE A 124 -4.83 10.60 0.63
C ILE A 124 -5.17 11.32 1.94
N ILE A 125 -5.46 12.63 1.90
CA ILE A 125 -5.65 13.45 3.11
C ILE A 125 -6.82 12.98 4.00
N PRO A 126 -8.01 12.62 3.47
CA PRO A 126 -9.10 12.13 4.32
C PRO A 126 -8.72 10.86 5.09
N GLY A 127 -8.12 9.87 4.42
CA GLY A 127 -7.65 8.63 5.07
C GLY A 127 -6.54 8.89 6.11
N LEU A 128 -5.62 9.83 5.84
CA LEU A 128 -4.59 10.22 6.81
C LEU A 128 -5.17 10.89 8.07
N ARG A 129 -6.25 11.69 7.93
CA ARG A 129 -6.96 12.26 9.08
C ARG A 129 -7.61 11.18 9.95
N GLU A 130 -8.23 10.17 9.33
CA GLU A 130 -8.80 9.03 10.05
C GLU A 130 -7.70 8.20 10.73
N ALA A 131 -6.58 7.94 10.04
CA ALA A 131 -5.42 7.29 10.65
C ALA A 131 -4.90 8.08 11.86
N ASN A 132 -4.80 9.42 11.75
CA ASN A 132 -4.41 10.26 12.88
C ASN A 132 -5.43 10.18 14.02
N ARG A 133 -6.73 10.23 13.72
CA ARG A 133 -7.79 10.15 14.74
C ARG A 133 -7.66 8.90 15.60
N VAL A 134 -7.54 7.74 14.95
CA VAL A 134 -7.56 6.44 15.67
C VAL A 134 -6.24 6.09 16.34
N LEU A 135 -5.10 6.58 15.87
CA LEU A 135 -3.80 6.32 16.48
C LEU A 135 -3.65 7.04 17.82
N VAL A 136 -3.04 6.37 18.79
CA VAL A 136 -2.59 7.00 20.04
C VAL A 136 -1.47 8.03 19.77
N PRO A 137 -1.26 9.04 20.63
CA PRO A 137 -0.06 9.88 20.56
C PRO A 137 1.22 9.02 20.54
N GLY A 138 2.13 9.29 19.60
CA GLY A 138 3.32 8.46 19.36
C GLY A 138 3.06 7.17 18.58
N GLY A 139 1.82 6.87 18.23
CA GLY A 139 1.46 5.72 17.39
C GLY A 139 2.08 5.79 15.99
N THR A 140 2.29 4.64 15.38
CA THR A 140 3.02 4.51 14.11
C THR A 140 2.04 4.41 12.94
N LEU A 141 2.24 5.25 11.93
CA LEU A 141 1.67 5.13 10.60
C LEU A 141 2.70 4.51 9.65
N VAL A 142 2.31 3.53 8.84
CA VAL A 142 3.10 3.01 7.72
C VAL A 142 2.27 3.06 6.45
N LEU A 143 2.80 3.68 5.41
CA LEU A 143 2.17 3.80 4.10
C LEU A 143 3.09 3.32 2.99
N THR A 144 2.51 2.76 1.93
CA THR A 144 3.14 2.70 0.61
C THR A 144 2.23 3.35 -0.42
N ILE A 145 2.79 4.26 -1.21
CA ILE A 145 2.07 5.01 -2.25
C ILE A 145 2.89 4.98 -3.55
N PRO A 146 2.26 4.81 -4.74
CA PRO A 146 2.93 4.84 -6.02
C PRO A 146 3.64 6.18 -6.29
N TYR A 147 4.82 6.08 -6.93
CA TYR A 147 5.65 7.23 -7.27
C TYR A 147 5.62 7.52 -8.78
N PRO A 148 5.57 8.79 -9.23
CA PRO A 148 5.57 9.17 -10.65
C PRO A 148 6.96 8.99 -11.28
N ASN A 149 7.42 7.74 -11.41
CA ASN A 149 8.75 7.39 -11.88
C ASN A 149 8.96 7.62 -13.39
N VAL A 150 10.24 7.62 -13.82
CA VAL A 150 10.64 7.89 -15.22
C VAL A 150 10.06 6.84 -16.18
N VAL A 151 10.02 5.56 -15.79
CA VAL A 151 9.52 4.47 -16.64
C VAL A 151 8.03 4.66 -16.92
N HIS A 152 7.23 4.98 -15.92
CA HIS A 152 5.81 5.29 -16.10
C HIS A 152 5.61 6.48 -17.06
N ARG A 153 6.42 7.54 -16.90
CA ARG A 153 6.35 8.71 -17.81
C ARG A 153 6.66 8.33 -19.26
N LEU A 154 7.69 7.50 -19.47
CA LEU A 154 8.06 7.03 -20.81
C LEU A 154 7.01 6.10 -21.42
N VAL A 155 6.45 5.18 -20.64
CA VAL A 155 5.36 4.29 -21.09
C VAL A 155 4.12 5.11 -21.49
N ARG A 156 3.72 6.08 -20.66
CA ARG A 156 2.60 6.98 -20.94
C ARG A 156 2.86 7.82 -22.22
N LEU A 157 4.07 8.36 -22.38
CA LEU A 157 4.44 9.10 -23.59
C LEU A 157 4.36 8.21 -24.85
N LYS A 158 4.92 7.00 -24.77
CA LYS A 158 4.87 6.03 -25.88
C LYS A 158 3.43 5.65 -26.26
N ARG A 159 2.54 5.45 -25.29
CA ARG A 159 1.10 5.20 -25.52
C ARG A 159 0.46 6.39 -26.24
N ARG A 160 0.68 7.63 -25.75
CA ARG A 160 0.18 8.86 -26.38
C ARG A 160 0.62 9.00 -27.84
N LEU A 161 1.90 8.75 -28.12
CA LEU A 161 2.45 8.83 -29.48
C LEU A 161 1.86 7.75 -30.43
N ARG A 162 1.33 6.66 -29.87
CA ARG A 162 0.66 5.59 -30.63
C ARG A 162 -0.86 5.75 -30.72
N GLY A 163 -1.42 6.86 -30.23
CA GLY A 163 -2.86 7.09 -30.19
C GLY A 163 -3.62 6.12 -29.28
N GLN A 164 -2.92 5.41 -28.38
CA GLN A 164 -3.52 4.50 -27.41
C GLN A 164 -4.00 5.29 -26.19
N SER A 165 -5.12 4.87 -25.57
CA SER A 165 -5.58 5.43 -24.32
C SER A 165 -4.45 5.37 -23.28
N VAL A 166 -4.30 6.46 -22.54
CA VAL A 166 -3.34 6.53 -21.42
C VAL A 166 -3.97 5.95 -20.14
N LEU A 167 -5.30 5.93 -20.10
CA LEU A 167 -6.04 5.20 -19.08
C LEU A 167 -5.90 3.71 -19.42
N THR A 168 -5.51 2.90 -18.47
CA THR A 168 -5.66 1.45 -18.54
C THR A 168 -7.14 1.15 -18.76
N ASP A 169 -7.47 0.06 -19.44
CA ASP A 169 -8.83 -0.31 -19.87
C ASP A 169 -9.84 -0.43 -18.71
N ASP A 170 -9.38 -0.36 -17.48
CA ASP A 170 -10.19 -0.31 -16.29
C ASP A 170 -10.29 1.12 -15.81
N ASP A 171 -11.48 1.60 -15.53
CA ASP A 171 -11.81 2.89 -14.88
C ASP A 171 -11.24 2.98 -13.44
N PHE A 172 -10.06 2.39 -13.21
CA PHE A 172 -9.40 2.28 -11.93
C PHE A 172 -8.60 3.55 -11.63
N TYR A 173 -9.10 4.33 -10.69
CA TYR A 173 -8.44 5.55 -10.28
C TYR A 173 -7.18 5.24 -9.45
N GLU A 174 -6.03 5.77 -9.85
CA GLU A 174 -4.78 5.70 -9.09
C GLU A 174 -4.05 7.04 -9.18
N SER A 175 -3.79 7.64 -8.05
CA SER A 175 -2.97 8.85 -7.94
C SER A 175 -1.54 8.52 -7.55
N THR A 176 -0.59 9.34 -8.02
CA THR A 176 0.83 9.21 -7.68
C THR A 176 1.31 10.46 -6.99
N TYR A 177 2.22 10.31 -6.02
CA TYR A 177 2.72 11.41 -5.21
C TYR A 177 4.25 11.44 -5.21
N THR A 178 4.81 12.64 -5.30
CA THR A 178 6.25 12.86 -5.09
C THR A 178 6.58 12.78 -3.60
N GLN A 179 7.86 12.56 -3.28
CA GLN A 179 8.35 12.55 -1.91
C GLN A 179 7.90 13.79 -1.11
N HIS A 180 8.07 14.99 -1.68
CA HIS A 180 7.71 16.25 -1.02
C HIS A 180 6.21 16.36 -0.75
N GLN A 181 5.37 15.92 -1.69
CA GLN A 181 3.91 15.90 -1.49
C GLN A 181 3.51 14.95 -0.37
N LEU A 182 4.13 13.79 -0.28
CA LEU A 182 3.86 12.80 0.76
C LEU A 182 4.29 13.29 2.14
N ILE A 183 5.48 13.86 2.25
CA ILE A 183 5.97 14.46 3.51
C ILE A 183 5.03 15.57 3.95
N ALA A 184 4.70 16.51 3.06
CA ALA A 184 3.77 17.60 3.37
C ALA A 184 2.38 17.10 3.79
N ALA A 185 1.88 16.03 3.17
CA ALA A 185 0.59 15.43 3.53
C ALA A 185 0.62 14.82 4.94
N LEU A 186 1.69 14.13 5.32
CA LEU A 186 1.86 13.60 6.68
C LEU A 186 1.93 14.73 7.71
N GLU A 187 2.78 15.74 7.49
CA GLU A 187 2.94 16.89 8.39
C GLU A 187 1.63 17.67 8.56
N GLN A 188 0.91 17.92 7.45
CA GLN A 188 -0.40 18.59 7.47
C GLN A 188 -1.43 17.82 8.30
N THR A 189 -1.33 16.48 8.32
CA THR A 189 -2.26 15.59 9.02
C THR A 189 -1.76 15.17 10.40
N GLY A 190 -0.73 15.83 10.95
CA GLY A 190 -0.29 15.71 12.34
C GLY A 190 0.67 14.56 12.60
N PHE A 191 1.46 14.17 11.59
CA PHE A 191 2.52 13.18 11.73
C PHE A 191 3.89 13.80 11.53
N ASP A 192 4.86 13.40 12.36
CA ASP A 192 6.28 13.58 12.07
C ASP A 192 6.79 12.42 11.23
N VAL A 193 7.55 12.73 10.17
CA VAL A 193 8.09 11.70 9.25
C VAL A 193 9.35 11.09 9.85
N ALA A 194 9.24 9.83 10.29
CA ALA A 194 10.36 9.06 10.80
C ALA A 194 11.20 8.40 9.69
N LEU A 195 10.56 8.04 8.58
CA LEU A 195 11.22 7.44 7.42
C LEU A 195 10.45 7.77 6.13
N CYS A 196 11.18 8.07 5.06
CA CYS A 196 10.63 8.20 3.71
C CYS A 196 11.65 7.64 2.73
N VAL A 197 11.35 6.47 2.15
CA VAL A 197 12.30 5.74 1.30
C VAL A 197 11.66 5.23 0.01
N PRO A 198 12.41 5.29 -1.10
CA PRO A 198 11.98 4.71 -2.37
C PRO A 198 12.13 3.18 -2.32
N THR A 199 11.13 2.47 -2.86
CA THR A 199 11.08 1.00 -2.83
C THR A 199 10.62 0.42 -4.18
N SER A 200 10.70 -0.91 -4.31
CA SER A 200 10.18 -1.67 -5.46
C SER A 200 10.81 -1.30 -6.82
N HIS A 201 12.11 -1.00 -6.86
CA HIS A 201 12.84 -0.63 -8.07
C HIS A 201 12.79 -1.70 -9.17
N SER A 202 12.87 -2.97 -8.81
CA SER A 202 12.75 -4.08 -9.75
C SER A 202 11.38 -4.13 -10.43
N TYR A 203 10.33 -3.72 -9.71
CA TYR A 203 8.98 -3.69 -10.25
C TYR A 203 8.76 -2.53 -11.23
N THR A 204 9.47 -1.43 -11.07
CA THR A 204 9.51 -0.37 -12.11
C THR A 204 9.99 -0.93 -13.45
N LEU A 205 11.03 -1.77 -13.43
CA LEU A 205 11.55 -2.42 -14.63
C LEU A 205 10.56 -3.47 -15.19
N TRP A 206 9.83 -4.17 -14.32
CA TRP A 206 8.78 -5.11 -14.71
C TRP A 206 7.73 -4.44 -15.62
N GLY A 207 7.43 -3.17 -15.41
CA GLY A 207 6.55 -2.36 -16.25
C GLY A 207 7.00 -2.23 -17.71
N LEU A 208 8.30 -2.41 -18.01
CA LEU A 208 8.83 -2.43 -19.37
C LEU A 208 8.52 -3.71 -20.13
N GLY A 209 8.14 -4.80 -19.42
CA GLY A 209 7.85 -6.11 -20.02
C GLY A 209 9.10 -6.90 -20.42
N GLY A 210 8.91 -7.88 -21.31
CA GLY A 210 10.00 -8.68 -21.88
C GLY A 210 10.91 -9.35 -20.83
N PRO A 211 12.25 -9.13 -20.89
CA PRO A 211 13.20 -9.83 -20.02
C PRO A 211 13.09 -9.49 -18.54
N PHE A 212 12.30 -8.45 -18.18
CA PHE A 212 12.12 -8.03 -16.78
C PHE A 212 10.99 -8.77 -16.07
N ARG A 213 10.17 -9.56 -16.81
CA ARG A 213 9.09 -10.37 -16.25
C ARG A 213 9.50 -11.82 -16.13
N ALA A 214 9.13 -12.45 -15.02
CA ALA A 214 9.21 -13.91 -14.85
C ALA A 214 7.80 -14.53 -14.90
N LYS A 215 7.71 -15.85 -15.01
CA LYS A 215 6.44 -16.58 -14.88
C LYS A 215 5.94 -16.47 -13.44
N GLY A 216 4.67 -16.17 -13.26
CA GLY A 216 4.00 -16.02 -11.97
C GLY A 216 3.33 -14.64 -11.83
N TYR A 217 2.52 -14.49 -10.80
CA TYR A 217 1.72 -13.30 -10.53
C TYR A 217 2.62 -12.11 -10.18
N TYR A 218 2.62 -11.09 -11.02
CA TYR A 218 3.45 -9.87 -10.88
C TYR A 218 4.92 -10.12 -10.53
N ARG A 219 5.49 -11.23 -11.02
CA ARG A 219 6.83 -11.67 -10.64
C ARG A 219 7.92 -11.01 -11.47
N THR A 220 8.90 -10.42 -10.78
CA THR A 220 10.10 -9.85 -11.40
C THR A 220 11.10 -10.94 -11.80
N SER A 221 11.85 -10.73 -12.89
CA SER A 221 12.94 -11.61 -13.28
C SER A 221 14.21 -11.34 -12.45
N ARG A 222 15.14 -12.31 -12.44
CA ARG A 222 16.46 -12.11 -11.82
C ARG A 222 17.22 -10.90 -12.38
N LEU A 223 17.03 -10.60 -13.67
CA LEU A 223 17.60 -9.41 -14.30
C LEU A 223 17.00 -8.13 -13.74
N ALA A 224 15.66 -8.08 -13.60
CA ALA A 224 14.99 -6.94 -12.99
C ALA A 224 15.44 -6.73 -11.53
N ASP A 225 15.59 -7.82 -10.77
CA ASP A 225 16.04 -7.76 -9.39
C ASP A 225 17.48 -7.25 -9.26
N ALA A 226 18.39 -7.72 -10.13
CA ALA A 226 19.77 -7.28 -10.12
C ALA A 226 19.91 -5.80 -10.51
N LEU A 227 19.24 -5.37 -11.60
CA LEU A 227 19.25 -3.98 -12.03
C LEU A 227 18.49 -3.08 -11.04
N GLY A 228 17.38 -3.54 -10.48
CA GLY A 228 16.65 -2.82 -9.44
C GLY A 228 17.52 -2.55 -8.20
N ALA A 229 18.33 -3.52 -7.79
CA ALA A 229 19.28 -3.33 -6.69
C ALA A 229 20.34 -2.26 -6.99
N VAL A 230 20.85 -2.19 -8.24
CA VAL A 230 21.76 -1.13 -8.68
C VAL A 230 21.05 0.23 -8.68
N LEU A 231 19.85 0.32 -9.29
CA LEU A 231 19.08 1.56 -9.37
C LEU A 231 18.72 2.12 -7.99
N ARG A 232 18.45 1.25 -7.02
CA ARG A 232 18.21 1.66 -5.63
C ARG A 232 19.37 2.44 -5.02
N VAL A 233 20.60 2.18 -5.46
CA VAL A 233 21.79 2.86 -4.95
C VAL A 233 22.13 4.11 -5.78
N VAL A 234 22.12 3.99 -7.13
CA VAL A 234 22.66 5.04 -8.01
C VAL A 234 21.61 6.11 -8.40
N ALA A 235 20.33 5.73 -8.44
CA ALA A 235 19.25 6.63 -8.84
C ALA A 235 17.91 6.23 -8.16
N PRO A 236 17.84 6.27 -6.83
CA PRO A 236 16.73 5.69 -6.08
C PRO A 236 15.38 6.31 -6.44
N TRP A 237 15.26 7.62 -6.47
CA TRP A 237 13.98 8.30 -6.69
C TRP A 237 13.45 8.25 -8.12
N PRO A 238 14.27 8.40 -9.20
CA PRO A 238 13.74 8.33 -10.56
C PRO A 238 13.17 6.97 -10.96
N PHE A 239 13.58 5.89 -10.29
CA PHE A 239 13.27 4.51 -10.69
C PHE A 239 12.55 3.68 -9.64
N ASN A 240 12.09 4.27 -8.55
CA ASN A 240 11.24 3.55 -7.60
C ASN A 240 9.81 3.40 -8.14
N PHE A 241 9.14 2.30 -7.76
CA PHE A 241 7.72 2.11 -8.07
C PHE A 241 6.83 2.72 -6.98
N THR A 242 7.17 2.46 -5.72
CA THR A 242 6.45 2.97 -4.56
C THR A 242 7.38 3.72 -3.62
N THR A 243 6.80 4.62 -2.83
CA THR A 243 7.46 5.25 -1.69
C THR A 243 6.88 4.65 -0.42
N MET A 244 7.74 4.15 0.48
CA MET A 244 7.34 3.78 1.83
C MET A 244 7.57 4.96 2.78
N LEU A 245 6.54 5.28 3.57
CA LEU A 245 6.61 6.29 4.61
C LEU A 245 6.29 5.68 5.96
N ILE A 246 7.01 6.13 6.97
CA ILE A 246 6.71 5.86 8.37
C ILE A 246 6.56 7.19 9.09
N GLY A 247 5.39 7.41 9.67
CA GLY A 247 5.06 8.59 10.46
C GLY A 247 4.81 8.25 11.93
N ARG A 248 5.04 9.23 12.81
CA ARG A 248 4.67 9.19 14.22
C ARG A 248 3.62 10.24 14.50
N LYS A 249 2.50 9.86 15.09
CA LYS A 249 1.48 10.84 15.49
C LYS A 249 2.02 11.77 16.57
N VAL A 250 2.04 13.08 16.29
CA VAL A 250 2.54 14.10 17.24
C VAL A 250 1.44 15.02 17.74
N ARG A 251 0.36 15.20 16.96
CA ARG A 251 -0.78 16.03 17.35
C ARG A 251 -2.09 15.46 16.83
N HIS A 252 -3.18 15.76 17.52
CA HIS A 252 -4.51 15.48 17.01
C HIS A 252 -4.90 16.59 16.00
N VAL A 253 -5.31 16.18 14.80
CA VAL A 253 -5.87 17.09 13.80
C VAL A 253 -7.37 16.88 13.78
N GLY A 254 -8.12 17.89 14.22
CA GLY A 254 -9.59 17.86 14.21
C GLY A 254 -10.15 17.63 12.78
N ARG A 255 -11.38 17.14 12.75
CA ARG A 255 -12.15 16.92 11.50
C ARG A 255 -12.41 18.23 10.75
#